data_d80d2d9ea9e020552c7b1925fc4871a1
#
_entry.id   d80d2d9ea9e020552c7b1925fc4871a1
#
_cell.length_a   1.000
_cell.length_b   1.000
_cell.length_c   1.000
_cell.angle_alpha   90.00
_cell.angle_beta   90.00
_cell.angle_gamma   90.00
#
_symmetry.space_group_name_H-M   'P 1'
#
loop_
_entity.id
_entity.type
_entity.pdbx_description
1 polymer ?
#
loop_
_entity_poly.entity_id
_entity_poly.type
_entity_poly.pdbx_seq_one_letter_code
_entity_poly.pdbx_strand_id
1 'polypeptide(L)'
;MIAHTAPEAQKGDRTSRSTWGWLGLLVGPTAWAVQLTANWAFGEVIACSPAARPAGAVLGVEVNAFNAIVNVVLLALTVATGVGAFIELRRIRSRPDETPAQRATWLATAGVMTAALFTLLIAVSFIPLGLIQGCEAV
;
A
#
# COMPACT_ATOMS: atom_id res chain seq x y z
N MET A 1 10.53 -52.99 -3.90
CA MET A 1 9.53 -52.01 -4.37
C MET A 1 9.61 -50.82 -3.41
N ILE A 2 10.27 -49.75 -3.80
CA ILE A 2 10.38 -48.52 -3.02
C ILE A 2 9.38 -47.55 -3.64
N ALA A 3 8.31 -47.25 -2.89
CA ALA A 3 7.29 -46.30 -3.32
C ALA A 3 7.88 -44.87 -3.21
N HIS A 4 8.14 -44.25 -4.34
CA HIS A 4 8.39 -42.84 -4.44
C HIS A 4 7.07 -42.11 -4.16
N THR A 5 6.82 -41.73 -2.90
CA THR A 5 5.79 -40.75 -2.56
C THR A 5 6.29 -39.38 -2.99
N ALA A 6 5.69 -38.86 -4.05
CA ALA A 6 6.03 -37.59 -4.66
C ALA A 6 5.82 -36.39 -3.74
N PRO A 7 6.64 -35.33 -3.85
CA PRO A 7 6.58 -34.15 -3.00
C PRO A 7 5.55 -33.12 -3.52
N GLU A 8 4.27 -33.44 -3.51
CA GLU A 8 3.24 -32.47 -3.95
C GLU A 8 2.94 -31.37 -2.91
N ALA A 9 3.16 -31.65 -1.60
CA ALA A 9 2.91 -30.69 -0.55
C ALA A 9 3.85 -29.45 -0.56
N GLN A 10 4.99 -29.53 -1.25
CA GLN A 10 6.02 -28.49 -1.25
C GLN A 10 5.78 -27.41 -2.32
N LYS A 11 4.89 -27.64 -3.28
CA LYS A 11 4.64 -26.73 -4.40
C LYS A 11 3.76 -25.55 -4.02
N GLY A 12 2.80 -25.74 -3.11
CA GLY A 12 1.91 -24.67 -2.63
C GLY A 12 2.60 -23.62 -1.76
N ASP A 13 3.59 -24.01 -0.97
CA ASP A 13 4.29 -23.11 -0.05
C ASP A 13 5.30 -22.19 -0.78
N ARG A 14 5.83 -22.60 -1.91
CA ARG A 14 6.79 -21.79 -2.70
C ARG A 14 6.14 -20.64 -3.46
N THR A 15 4.93 -20.81 -3.95
CA THR A 15 4.20 -19.75 -4.67
C THR A 15 3.71 -18.66 -3.72
N SER A 16 3.26 -19.05 -2.52
CA SER A 16 2.81 -18.10 -1.49
C SER A 16 3.93 -17.16 -1.02
N ARG A 17 5.16 -17.66 -0.91
CA ARG A 17 6.31 -16.88 -0.40
C ARG A 17 6.78 -15.76 -1.34
N SER A 18 6.62 -15.93 -2.65
CA SER A 18 6.97 -14.88 -3.62
C SER A 18 5.91 -13.78 -3.71
N THR A 19 4.68 -14.07 -3.34
CA THR A 19 3.54 -13.16 -3.51
C THR A 19 3.63 -11.93 -2.62
N TRP A 20 4.02 -12.08 -1.35
CA TRP A 20 4.14 -10.95 -0.41
C TRP A 20 5.23 -9.96 -0.79
N GLY A 21 6.37 -10.44 -1.32
CA GLY A 21 7.43 -9.57 -1.82
C GLY A 21 6.94 -8.72 -3.01
N TRP A 22 6.20 -9.30 -3.94
CA TRP A 22 5.60 -8.58 -5.06
C TRP A 22 4.51 -7.60 -4.63
N LEU A 23 3.66 -8.00 -3.69
CA LEU A 23 2.63 -7.11 -3.14
C LEU A 23 3.26 -5.90 -2.45
N GLY A 24 4.28 -6.10 -1.62
CA GLY A 24 5.01 -5.01 -0.99
C GLY A 24 5.65 -4.04 -1.99
N LEU A 25 6.11 -4.56 -3.14
CA LEU A 25 6.73 -3.75 -4.19
C LEU A 25 5.72 -2.94 -5.00
N LEU A 26 4.54 -3.49 -5.30
CA LEU A 26 3.57 -2.88 -6.21
C LEU A 26 2.50 -2.07 -5.50
N VAL A 27 2.05 -2.49 -4.32
CA VAL A 27 0.94 -1.82 -3.60
C VAL A 27 1.34 -0.42 -3.15
N GLY A 28 2.56 -0.21 -2.66
CA GLY A 28 3.03 1.11 -2.22
C GLY A 28 2.94 2.19 -3.31
N PRO A 29 3.62 2.02 -4.47
CA PRO A 29 3.54 2.98 -5.57
C PRO A 29 2.12 3.17 -6.10
N THR A 30 1.34 2.08 -6.21
CA THR A 30 -0.04 2.15 -6.71
C THR A 30 -0.94 2.92 -5.73
N ALA A 31 -0.85 2.64 -4.44
CA ALA A 31 -1.60 3.35 -3.40
C ALA A 31 -1.28 4.84 -3.41
N TRP A 32 0.01 5.19 -3.52
CA TRP A 32 0.44 6.59 -3.60
C TRP A 32 -0.08 7.29 -4.87
N ALA A 33 -0.03 6.63 -6.03
CA ALA A 33 -0.56 7.19 -7.28
C ALA A 33 -2.08 7.42 -7.19
N VAL A 34 -2.82 6.47 -6.63
CA VAL A 34 -4.26 6.60 -6.38
C VAL A 34 -4.53 7.76 -5.42
N GLN A 35 -3.76 7.88 -4.34
CA GLN A 35 -3.88 8.97 -3.38
C GLN A 35 -3.66 10.34 -4.01
N LEU A 36 -2.60 10.51 -4.81
CA LEU A 36 -2.34 11.79 -5.51
C LEU A 36 -3.48 12.15 -6.43
N THR A 37 -3.97 11.19 -7.21
CA THR A 37 -5.09 11.40 -8.13
C THR A 37 -6.37 11.75 -7.38
N ALA A 38 -6.65 11.05 -6.28
CA ALA A 38 -7.81 11.33 -5.44
C ALA A 38 -7.72 12.72 -4.80
N ASN A 39 -6.60 13.08 -4.19
CA ASN A 39 -6.39 14.38 -3.57
C ASN A 39 -6.55 15.52 -4.59
N TRP A 40 -5.99 15.36 -5.80
CA TRP A 40 -6.17 16.33 -6.87
C TRP A 40 -7.62 16.43 -7.33
N ALA A 41 -8.28 15.29 -7.60
CA ALA A 41 -9.65 15.26 -8.09
C ALA A 41 -10.63 15.86 -7.05
N PHE A 42 -10.47 15.52 -5.78
CA PHE A 42 -11.34 16.02 -4.72
C PHE A 42 -11.03 17.49 -4.37
N GLY A 43 -9.76 17.89 -4.34
CA GLY A 43 -9.36 19.26 -4.04
C GLY A 43 -9.72 20.24 -5.15
N GLU A 44 -9.27 19.98 -6.38
CA GLU A 44 -9.39 20.93 -7.49
C GLU A 44 -10.73 20.80 -8.22
N VAL A 45 -11.14 19.56 -8.55
CA VAL A 45 -12.29 19.35 -9.44
C VAL A 45 -13.61 19.39 -8.69
N ILE A 46 -13.68 18.77 -7.52
CA ILE A 46 -14.94 18.63 -6.77
C ILE A 46 -15.15 19.79 -5.81
N ALA A 47 -14.17 20.09 -4.93
CA ALA A 47 -14.34 21.11 -3.90
C ALA A 47 -14.46 22.52 -4.49
N CYS A 48 -13.75 22.82 -5.58
CA CYS A 48 -13.74 24.13 -6.22
C CYS A 48 -14.76 24.28 -7.35
N SER A 49 -15.50 23.22 -7.72
CA SER A 49 -16.54 23.28 -8.73
C SER A 49 -17.76 24.11 -8.26
N PRO A 50 -18.25 25.06 -9.09
CA PRO A 50 -19.47 25.82 -8.78
C PRO A 50 -20.70 24.93 -8.57
N ALA A 51 -20.73 23.76 -9.20
CA ALA A 51 -21.83 22.80 -9.09
C ALA A 51 -21.79 22.00 -7.79
N ALA A 52 -20.61 21.85 -7.18
CA ALA A 52 -20.44 21.11 -5.92
C ALA A 52 -20.60 21.98 -4.67
N ARG A 53 -20.48 23.31 -4.82
CA ARG A 53 -20.61 24.26 -3.68
C ARG A 53 -21.89 24.10 -2.85
N PRO A 54 -23.07 23.86 -3.42
CA PRO A 54 -24.28 23.69 -2.59
C PRO A 54 -24.34 22.34 -1.86
N ALA A 55 -23.60 21.32 -2.33
CA ALA A 55 -23.70 19.98 -1.79
C ALA A 55 -22.60 19.65 -0.75
N GLY A 56 -21.38 20.21 -0.88
CA GLY A 56 -20.26 20.03 0.07
C GLY A 56 -19.94 18.56 0.43
N ALA A 57 -20.63 17.61 -0.20
CA ALA A 57 -20.64 16.21 0.19
C ALA A 57 -20.54 15.30 -1.03
N VAL A 58 -19.70 14.28 -0.94
CA VAL A 58 -19.63 13.15 -1.87
C VAL A 58 -20.28 11.96 -1.17
N LEU A 59 -21.33 11.39 -1.77
CA LEU A 59 -22.08 10.28 -1.17
C LEU A 59 -22.64 10.58 0.24
N GLY A 60 -22.98 11.85 0.54
CA GLY A 60 -23.47 12.26 1.85
C GLY A 60 -22.41 12.45 2.92
N VAL A 61 -21.11 12.35 2.57
CA VAL A 61 -19.98 12.57 3.45
C VAL A 61 -19.27 13.86 3.04
N GLU A 62 -18.86 14.68 3.99
CA GLU A 62 -18.06 15.88 3.74
C GLU A 62 -16.79 15.52 2.94
N VAL A 63 -16.47 16.30 1.90
CA VAL A 63 -15.33 16.00 0.98
C VAL A 63 -14.02 15.75 1.73
N ASN A 64 -13.74 16.56 2.76
CA ASN A 64 -12.55 16.42 3.59
C ASN A 64 -12.54 15.11 4.38
N ALA A 65 -13.69 14.70 4.94
CA ALA A 65 -13.80 13.44 5.66
C ALA A 65 -13.67 12.24 4.72
N PHE A 66 -14.28 12.31 3.54
CA PHE A 66 -14.13 11.26 2.52
C PHE A 66 -12.66 11.11 2.10
N ASN A 67 -11.98 12.22 1.80
CA ASN A 67 -10.58 12.23 1.43
C ASN A 67 -9.67 11.66 2.56
N ALA A 68 -9.94 12.04 3.81
CA ALA A 68 -9.23 11.48 4.96
C ALA A 68 -9.42 9.96 5.09
N ILE A 69 -10.63 9.46 4.88
CA ILE A 69 -10.91 8.01 4.90
C ILE A 69 -10.12 7.28 3.81
N VAL A 70 -10.13 7.78 2.58
CA VAL A 70 -9.35 7.20 1.46
C VAL A 70 -7.86 7.14 1.82
N ASN A 71 -7.30 8.23 2.34
CA ASN A 71 -5.90 8.28 2.74
C ASN A 71 -5.57 7.28 3.85
N VAL A 72 -6.41 7.15 4.87
CA VAL A 72 -6.24 6.17 5.96
C VAL A 72 -6.30 4.74 5.44
N VAL A 73 -7.23 4.42 4.55
CA VAL A 73 -7.34 3.08 3.95
C VAL A 73 -6.09 2.74 3.13
N LEU A 74 -5.61 3.66 2.29
CA LEU A 74 -4.41 3.46 1.48
C LEU A 74 -3.16 3.31 2.36
N LEU A 75 -3.05 4.09 3.43
CA LEU A 75 -1.98 3.96 4.41
C LEU A 75 -2.01 2.57 5.07
N ALA A 76 -3.18 2.14 5.54
CA ALA A 76 -3.34 0.84 6.18
C ALA A 76 -2.97 -0.32 5.25
N LEU A 77 -3.38 -0.27 3.97
CA LEU A 77 -3.01 -1.25 2.95
C LEU A 77 -1.50 -1.30 2.72
N THR A 78 -0.85 -0.16 2.61
CA THR A 78 0.60 -0.07 2.39
C THR A 78 1.37 -0.61 3.59
N VAL A 79 0.95 -0.27 4.81
CA VAL A 79 1.55 -0.80 6.06
C VAL A 79 1.34 -2.31 6.14
N ALA A 80 0.13 -2.82 5.89
CA ALA A 80 -0.17 -4.25 5.96
C ALA A 80 0.69 -5.07 5.00
N THR A 81 0.86 -4.61 3.75
CA THR A 81 1.72 -5.28 2.77
C THR A 81 3.20 -5.20 3.14
N GLY A 82 3.66 -4.08 3.69
CA GLY A 82 5.01 -3.93 4.21
C GLY A 82 5.31 -4.86 5.39
N VAL A 83 4.38 -4.99 6.33
CA VAL A 83 4.47 -5.94 7.46
C VAL A 83 4.50 -7.39 6.94
N GLY A 84 3.67 -7.73 5.96
CA GLY A 84 3.69 -9.06 5.33
C GLY A 84 5.05 -9.38 4.70
N ALA A 85 5.62 -8.46 3.92
CA ALA A 85 6.95 -8.59 3.33
C ALA A 85 8.05 -8.70 4.39
N PHE A 86 7.94 -7.94 5.50
CA PHE A 86 8.89 -8.00 6.61
C PHE A 86 8.85 -9.34 7.35
N ILE A 87 7.65 -9.88 7.61
CA ILE A 87 7.49 -11.20 8.23
C ILE A 87 8.11 -12.28 7.34
N GLU A 88 7.87 -12.19 6.02
CA GLU A 88 8.48 -13.10 5.05
C GLU A 88 10.02 -13.02 5.08
N LEU A 89 10.58 -11.82 5.08
CA LEU A 89 12.02 -11.59 5.16
C LEU A 89 12.61 -12.19 6.45
N ARG A 90 11.93 -12.00 7.59
CA ARG A 90 12.35 -12.62 8.86
C ARG A 90 12.33 -14.14 8.80
N ARG A 91 11.31 -14.74 8.21
CA ARG A 91 11.21 -16.20 8.04
C ARG A 91 12.33 -16.77 7.17
N ILE A 92 12.70 -16.05 6.09
CA ILE A 92 13.81 -16.45 5.21
C ILE A 92 15.14 -16.43 6.00
N ARG A 93 15.38 -15.38 6.79
CA ARG A 93 16.62 -15.24 7.57
C ARG A 93 16.75 -16.19 8.76
N SER A 94 15.64 -16.70 9.30
CA SER A 94 15.66 -17.64 10.45
C SER A 94 15.86 -19.11 10.09
N ARG A 95 16.04 -19.45 8.80
CA ARG A 95 16.32 -20.82 8.33
C ARG A 95 17.74 -20.94 7.80
N PRO A 96 18.74 -21.22 8.66
CA PRO A 96 20.16 -21.25 8.26
C PRO A 96 20.51 -22.43 7.36
N ASP A 97 19.70 -23.51 7.37
CA ASP A 97 19.99 -24.77 6.66
C ASP A 97 19.55 -24.77 5.18
N GLU A 98 18.76 -23.80 4.76
CA GLU A 98 18.37 -23.66 3.35
C GLU A 98 19.08 -22.42 2.79
N THR A 99 19.91 -22.58 1.75
CA THR A 99 20.40 -21.45 0.95
C THR A 99 19.19 -20.71 0.39
N PRO A 100 18.83 -19.54 0.94
CA PRO A 100 17.65 -18.82 0.47
C PRO A 100 17.90 -18.45 -0.99
N ALA A 101 16.91 -18.70 -1.86
CA ALA A 101 17.01 -18.25 -3.22
C ALA A 101 17.27 -16.73 -3.19
N GLN A 102 18.43 -16.29 -3.65
CA GLN A 102 18.88 -14.90 -3.63
C GLN A 102 17.80 -13.94 -4.14
N ARG A 103 17.00 -14.38 -5.12
CA ARG A 103 15.87 -13.65 -5.68
C ARG A 103 14.75 -13.40 -4.66
N ALA A 104 14.42 -14.39 -3.81
CA ALA A 104 13.36 -14.24 -2.81
C ALA A 104 13.76 -13.25 -1.72
N THR A 105 15.01 -13.29 -1.26
CA THR A 105 15.55 -12.34 -0.29
C THR A 105 15.58 -10.93 -0.85
N TRP A 106 16.01 -10.78 -2.11
CA TRP A 106 16.03 -9.48 -2.78
C TRP A 106 14.62 -8.88 -2.90
N LEU A 107 13.64 -9.66 -3.38
CA LEU A 107 12.26 -9.21 -3.51
C LEU A 107 11.62 -8.81 -2.16
N ALA A 108 11.83 -9.62 -1.13
CA ALA A 108 11.31 -9.31 0.21
C ALA A 108 11.95 -8.03 0.77
N THR A 109 13.26 -7.85 0.58
CA THR A 109 13.97 -6.63 1.03
C THR A 109 13.50 -5.41 0.24
N ALA A 110 13.39 -5.50 -1.08
CA ALA A 110 12.88 -4.43 -1.94
C ALA A 110 11.43 -4.07 -1.57
N GLY A 111 10.57 -5.07 -1.33
CA GLY A 111 9.19 -4.86 -0.89
C GLY A 111 9.08 -4.11 0.43
N VAL A 112 9.90 -4.46 1.44
CA VAL A 112 9.94 -3.74 2.73
C VAL A 112 10.41 -2.29 2.55
N MET A 113 11.48 -2.07 1.80
CA MET A 113 12.02 -0.73 1.54
C MET A 113 11.00 0.15 0.81
N THR A 114 10.37 -0.38 -0.23
CA THR A 114 9.34 0.32 -1.01
C THR A 114 8.12 0.64 -0.14
N ALA A 115 7.60 -0.33 0.60
CA ALA A 115 6.47 -0.11 1.50
C ALA A 115 6.79 0.95 2.57
N ALA A 116 7.97 0.94 3.18
CA ALA A 116 8.39 1.94 4.16
C ALA A 116 8.45 3.35 3.55
N LEU A 117 9.05 3.49 2.36
CA LEU A 117 9.13 4.76 1.64
C LEU A 117 7.74 5.33 1.33
N PHE A 118 6.85 4.52 0.74
CA PHE A 118 5.52 4.99 0.37
C PHE A 118 4.61 5.20 1.59
N THR A 119 4.77 4.45 2.67
CA THR A 119 4.11 4.73 3.95
C THR A 119 4.48 6.13 4.46
N LEU A 120 5.76 6.49 4.41
CA LEU A 120 6.23 7.82 4.79
C LEU A 120 5.65 8.91 3.87
N LEU A 121 5.67 8.71 2.55
CA LEU A 121 5.11 9.67 1.59
C LEU A 121 3.61 9.88 1.81
N ILE A 122 2.85 8.80 2.03
CA ILE A 122 1.42 8.87 2.33
C ILE A 122 1.19 9.58 3.68
N ALA A 123 1.99 9.30 4.71
CA ALA A 123 1.87 9.96 6.00
C ALA A 123 2.15 11.47 5.93
N VAL A 124 3.19 11.89 5.19
CA VAL A 124 3.53 13.31 5.01
C VAL A 124 2.43 14.06 4.24
N SER A 125 1.72 13.41 3.33
CA SER A 125 0.63 14.04 2.58
C SER A 125 -0.63 14.37 3.41
N PHE A 126 -0.71 13.92 4.67
CA PHE A 126 -1.73 14.41 5.60
C PHE A 126 -1.48 15.85 6.09
N ILE A 127 -0.25 16.35 6.03
CA ILE A 127 0.09 17.71 6.51
C ILE A 127 -0.66 18.79 5.74
N PRO A 128 -0.67 18.81 4.39
CA PRO A 128 -1.42 19.81 3.62
C PRO A 128 -2.93 19.76 3.86
N LEU A 129 -3.50 18.57 4.11
CA LEU A 129 -4.93 18.41 4.36
C LEU A 129 -5.42 19.18 5.62
N GLY A 130 -4.53 19.38 6.61
CA GLY A 130 -4.84 20.15 7.80
C GLY A 130 -4.56 21.65 7.68
N LEU A 131 -3.76 22.07 6.70
CA LEU A 131 -3.32 23.46 6.54
C LEU A 131 -4.05 24.21 5.42
N ILE A 132 -4.50 23.52 4.39
CA ILE A 132 -5.20 24.09 3.25
C ILE A 132 -6.69 23.99 3.51
N GLN A 133 -7.24 24.98 4.22
CA GLN A 133 -8.67 25.23 4.24
C GLN A 133 -9.06 25.77 2.88
N GLY A 134 -9.75 24.93 2.14
CA GLY A 134 -10.33 25.08 0.84
C GLY A 134 -10.43 26.47 0.18
N CYS A 135 -10.82 26.51 -1.06
CA CYS A 135 -11.14 27.59 -2.01
C CYS A 135 -11.55 29.00 -1.48
N GLU A 136 -11.14 29.41 -0.28
CA GLU A 136 -11.53 30.69 0.35
C GLU A 136 -10.64 31.87 -0.02
N ALA A 137 -9.70 31.70 -0.91
CA ALA A 137 -8.73 32.77 -1.21
C ALA A 137 -8.73 33.14 -2.71
N VAL A 138 -9.87 33.56 -3.26
CA VAL A 138 -9.89 34.58 -4.36
C VAL A 138 -11.26 35.27 -4.41
#